data_4f0ffc6adaed7868b4a734e82cab78ba
#
_entry.id   4f0ffc6adaed7868b4a734e82cab78ba
#
_cell.length_a   1.000
_cell.length_b   1.000
_cell.length_c   1.000
_cell.angle_alpha   90.00
_cell.angle_beta   90.00
_cell.angle_gamma   90.00
#
_symmetry.space_group_name_H-M   'P 1'
#
loop_
_entity.id
_entity.type
_entity.pdbx_description
1 polymer ?
#
loop_
_entity_poly.entity_id
_entity_poly.type
_entity_poly.pdbx_seq_one_letter_code
_entity_poly.pdbx_strand_id
1 'polypeptide(L)'
;MSASTLQRRYTEAEIEGMATADLLARYKQTGDEELKWPLVLRYEGLIKSAALQIRGVYSSFAQVDDIVSEGILTLLSSIDKFDPEKGIKFETYVAKRIRGMVIDLARKQDWLPRNIRQ
;
A
#
# COMPACT_ATOMS: atom_id res chain seq x y z
N MET A 1 5.18 -27.14 -5.41
CA MET A 1 4.67 -26.92 -5.71
C MET A 1 3.88 -26.81 -5.68
N SER A 2 4.00 -26.36 -6.01
CA SER A 2 3.07 -26.44 -5.41
C SER A 2 1.80 -26.54 -6.03
N ALA A 3 1.04 -27.40 -5.65
CA ALA A 3 -0.29 -27.56 -6.16
C ALA A 3 -1.07 -26.27 -5.98
N SER A 4 -0.83 -25.57 -4.92
CA SER A 4 -1.56 -24.34 -4.67
C SER A 4 -1.28 -23.28 -5.73
N THR A 5 -0.09 -23.32 -6.31
CA THR A 5 0.24 -22.41 -7.36
C THR A 5 -0.57 -22.72 -8.61
N LEU A 6 -0.80 -23.99 -8.86
CA LEU A 6 -1.53 -24.41 -10.03
C LEU A 6 -3.03 -24.35 -9.85
N GLN A 7 -3.49 -24.41 -8.61
CA GLN A 7 -4.90 -24.47 -8.34
C GLN A 7 -5.38 -23.20 -7.70
N ARG A 8 -5.32 -22.14 -8.41
CA ARG A 8 -5.79 -20.87 -7.90
C ARG A 8 -7.29 -20.95 -7.66
N ARG A 9 -7.70 -20.39 -6.54
CA ARG A 9 -9.12 -20.41 -6.19
C ARG A 9 -9.91 -19.41 -6.99
N TYR A 10 -9.27 -18.36 -7.51
CA TYR A 10 -9.95 -17.31 -8.22
C TYR A 10 -9.25 -17.06 -9.54
N THR A 11 -10.02 -16.77 -10.57
CA THR A 11 -9.44 -16.36 -11.84
C THR A 11 -9.12 -14.86 -11.77
N GLU A 12 -8.30 -14.41 -12.67
CA GLU A 12 -7.99 -12.99 -12.74
C GLU A 12 -9.24 -12.18 -13.04
N ALA A 13 -10.11 -12.68 -13.89
CA ALA A 13 -11.34 -11.98 -14.21
C ALA A 13 -12.24 -11.85 -12.98
N GLU A 14 -12.31 -12.90 -12.19
CA GLU A 14 -13.11 -12.84 -10.96
C GLU A 14 -12.59 -11.80 -10.02
N ILE A 15 -11.28 -11.76 -9.85
CA ILE A 15 -10.66 -10.79 -8.94
C ILE A 15 -10.84 -9.37 -9.46
N GLU A 16 -10.64 -9.16 -10.76
CA GLU A 16 -10.79 -7.83 -11.32
C GLU A 16 -12.21 -7.31 -11.20
N GLY A 17 -13.18 -8.19 -11.24
CA GLY A 17 -14.57 -7.79 -11.11
C GLY A 17 -15.01 -7.51 -9.70
N MET A 18 -14.20 -7.82 -8.70
CA MET A 18 -14.60 -7.63 -7.31
C MET A 18 -14.29 -6.23 -6.84
N ALA A 19 -15.21 -5.65 -6.11
CA ALA A 19 -14.95 -4.36 -5.45
C ALA A 19 -13.88 -4.55 -4.38
N THR A 20 -13.14 -3.50 -4.11
CA THR A 20 -12.09 -3.54 -3.10
C THR A 20 -12.62 -3.96 -1.74
N ALA A 21 -13.80 -3.45 -1.36
CA ALA A 21 -14.38 -3.82 -0.08
C ALA A 21 -14.68 -5.31 -0.02
N ASP A 22 -15.11 -5.90 -1.14
CA ASP A 22 -15.40 -7.34 -1.16
C ASP A 22 -14.14 -8.18 -1.10
N LEU A 23 -13.09 -7.75 -1.80
CA LEU A 23 -11.81 -8.45 -1.71
C LEU A 23 -11.28 -8.41 -0.28
N LEU A 24 -11.36 -7.25 0.33
CA LEU A 24 -10.85 -7.08 1.67
C LEU A 24 -11.64 -7.91 2.67
N ALA A 25 -12.96 -7.90 2.55
CA ALA A 25 -13.81 -8.69 3.44
C ALA A 25 -13.53 -10.17 3.29
N ARG A 26 -13.37 -10.63 2.06
CA ARG A 26 -13.09 -12.03 1.83
C ARG A 26 -11.72 -12.43 2.36
N TYR A 27 -10.73 -11.55 2.18
CA TYR A 27 -9.42 -11.82 2.74
C TYR A 27 -9.48 -11.91 4.25
N LYS A 28 -10.23 -11.00 4.89
CA LYS A 28 -10.35 -11.02 6.35
C LYS A 28 -11.05 -12.28 6.85
N GLN A 29 -11.98 -12.82 6.07
CA GLN A 29 -12.68 -14.03 6.48
C GLN A 29 -11.85 -15.27 6.28
N THR A 30 -11.05 -15.34 5.22
CA THR A 30 -10.40 -16.58 4.84
C THR A 30 -8.90 -16.58 5.09
N GLY A 31 -8.27 -15.43 5.16
CA GLY A 31 -6.81 -15.34 5.23
C GLY A 31 -6.13 -15.77 3.95
N ASP A 32 -6.87 -15.79 2.84
CA ASP A 32 -6.36 -16.29 1.57
C ASP A 32 -5.39 -15.29 0.95
N GLU A 33 -4.14 -15.65 0.89
CA GLU A 33 -3.09 -14.76 0.40
C GLU A 33 -3.27 -14.41 -1.09
N GLU A 34 -4.02 -15.21 -1.84
CA GLU A 34 -4.30 -14.87 -3.22
C GLU A 34 -5.06 -13.56 -3.35
N LEU A 35 -5.81 -13.19 -2.33
CA LEU A 35 -6.61 -11.97 -2.37
C LEU A 35 -5.82 -10.74 -1.93
N LYS A 36 -4.72 -10.96 -1.26
CA LYS A 36 -3.93 -9.86 -0.72
C LYS A 36 -3.18 -9.12 -1.81
N TRP A 37 -2.54 -9.85 -2.71
CA TRP A 37 -1.73 -9.23 -3.74
C TRP A 37 -2.53 -8.36 -4.72
N PRO A 38 -3.72 -8.78 -5.16
CA PRO A 38 -4.55 -7.89 -5.97
C PRO A 38 -4.87 -6.56 -5.29
N LEU A 39 -5.07 -6.60 -3.97
CA LEU A 39 -5.29 -5.37 -3.24
C LEU A 39 -4.06 -4.47 -3.30
N VAL A 40 -2.88 -5.04 -3.16
CA VAL A 40 -1.64 -4.28 -3.25
C VAL A 40 -1.55 -3.61 -4.62
N LEU A 41 -1.84 -4.35 -5.69
CA LEU A 41 -1.72 -3.82 -7.03
C LEU A 41 -2.70 -2.67 -7.28
N ARG A 42 -3.86 -2.70 -6.67
CA ARG A 42 -4.84 -1.64 -6.84
C ARG A 42 -4.37 -0.30 -6.28
N TYR A 43 -3.50 -0.35 -5.26
CA TYR A 43 -3.07 0.86 -4.60
C TYR A 43 -1.61 1.21 -4.87
N GLU A 44 -0.97 0.47 -5.76
CA GLU A 44 0.43 0.73 -6.09
C GLU A 44 0.62 2.13 -6.65
N GLY A 45 -0.35 2.60 -7.44
CA GLY A 45 -0.28 3.95 -8.00
C GLY A 45 -0.28 5.03 -6.95
N LEU A 46 -0.93 4.79 -5.83
CA LEU A 46 -0.94 5.74 -4.73
C LEU A 46 0.45 5.90 -4.15
N ILE A 47 1.19 4.81 -4.03
CA ILE A 47 2.56 4.84 -3.51
C ILE A 47 3.44 5.60 -4.48
N LYS A 48 3.32 5.33 -5.78
CA LYS A 48 4.14 6.00 -6.78
C LYS A 48 3.84 7.49 -6.82
N SER A 49 2.57 7.85 -6.67
CA SER A 49 2.17 9.24 -6.64
C SER A 49 2.78 9.97 -5.45
N ALA A 50 2.76 9.32 -4.29
CA ALA A 50 3.35 9.91 -3.09
C ALA A 50 4.86 10.10 -3.25
N ALA A 51 5.52 9.13 -3.87
CA ALA A 51 6.95 9.22 -4.10
C ALA A 51 7.29 10.39 -5.02
N LEU A 52 6.49 10.59 -6.06
CA LEU A 52 6.73 11.68 -6.99
C LEU A 52 6.46 13.04 -6.35
N GLN A 53 5.47 13.11 -5.48
CA GLN A 53 5.18 14.35 -4.78
C GLN A 53 6.33 14.75 -3.86
N ILE A 54 6.89 13.79 -3.16
CA ILE A 54 8.01 14.04 -2.27
C ILE A 54 9.21 14.53 -3.08
N ARG A 55 9.44 13.88 -4.22
CA ARG A 55 10.55 14.25 -5.06
C ARG A 55 10.41 15.69 -5.56
N GLY A 56 9.19 16.14 -5.81
CA GLY A 56 8.96 17.50 -6.25
C GLY A 56 9.15 18.52 -5.14
N VAL A 57 8.95 18.12 -3.88
CA VAL A 57 9.06 19.02 -2.75
C VAL A 57 10.50 19.04 -2.21
N TYR A 58 11.13 17.88 -2.11
CA TYR A 58 12.45 17.77 -1.54
C TYR A 58 13.43 17.41 -2.64
N SER A 59 14.45 18.17 -2.76
CA SER A 59 15.33 18.03 -3.90
C SER A 59 16.15 16.76 -3.93
N SER A 60 16.29 16.14 -2.82
CA SER A 60 17.08 15.00 -2.93
C SER A 60 16.27 13.80 -3.05
N PHE A 61 16.40 13.19 -4.00
CA PHE A 61 15.57 12.16 -4.17
C PHE A 61 16.02 11.00 -4.00
N ALA A 62 16.14 10.70 -3.33
CA ALA A 62 16.51 9.67 -3.27
C ALA A 62 15.84 8.70 -3.77
N GLN A 63 15.15 8.20 -3.39
CA GLN A 63 15.15 6.99 -3.64
C GLN A 63 13.75 6.63 -3.80
N VAL A 64 13.24 6.88 -4.97
CA VAL A 64 11.90 6.47 -5.33
C VAL A 64 11.73 4.97 -5.08
N ASP A 65 12.77 4.17 -5.39
CA ASP A 65 12.69 2.73 -5.16
C ASP A 65 12.52 2.37 -3.70
N ASP A 66 13.18 3.11 -2.82
CA ASP A 66 13.04 2.87 -1.39
C ASP A 66 11.64 3.22 -0.92
N ILE A 67 11.08 4.31 -1.44
CA ILE A 67 9.73 4.70 -1.07
C ILE A 67 8.73 3.67 -1.54
N VAL A 68 8.91 3.16 -2.76
CA VAL A 68 8.00 2.15 -3.29
C VAL A 68 8.08 0.87 -2.47
N SER A 69 9.27 0.43 -2.12
CA SER A 69 9.45 -0.77 -1.31
C SER A 69 8.80 -0.64 0.05
N GLU A 70 9.05 0.47 0.72
CA GLU A 70 8.44 0.70 2.03
C GLU A 70 6.94 0.89 1.90
N GLY A 71 6.50 1.45 0.81
CA GLY A 71 5.08 1.63 0.56
C GLY A 71 4.35 0.31 0.41
N ILE A 72 4.96 -0.64 -0.27
CA ILE A 72 4.37 -1.96 -0.42
C ILE A 72 4.26 -2.65 0.94
N LEU A 73 5.29 -2.54 1.76
CA LEU A 73 5.24 -3.12 3.11
C LEU A 73 4.17 -2.44 3.96
N THR A 74 4.05 -1.13 3.84
CA THR A 74 3.02 -0.38 4.56
C THR A 74 1.63 -0.81 4.10
N LEU A 75 1.47 -1.03 2.81
CA LEU A 75 0.19 -1.45 2.25
C LEU A 75 -0.17 -2.85 2.74
N LEU A 76 0.77 -3.77 2.73
CA LEU A 76 0.52 -5.12 3.24
C LEU A 76 0.12 -5.08 4.71
N SER A 77 0.82 -4.28 5.49
CA SER A 77 0.48 -4.11 6.90
C SER A 77 -0.89 -3.47 7.07
N SER A 78 -1.23 -2.53 6.20
CA SER A 78 -2.52 -1.85 6.26
C SER A 78 -3.67 -2.80 5.99
N ILE A 79 -3.48 -3.72 5.06
CA ILE A 79 -4.51 -4.71 4.77
C ILE A 79 -4.79 -5.55 6.01
N ASP A 80 -3.75 -5.96 6.71
CA ASP A 80 -3.93 -6.78 7.90
C ASP A 80 -4.52 -6.00 9.07
N LYS A 81 -4.17 -4.75 9.22
CA LYS A 81 -4.59 -3.97 10.37
C LYS A 81 -5.89 -3.22 10.18
N PHE A 82 -6.37 -3.11 8.96
CA PHE A 82 -7.60 -2.37 8.71
C PHE A 82 -8.78 -3.03 9.37
N ASP A 83 -9.61 -2.24 10.02
CA ASP A 83 -10.83 -2.71 10.65
C ASP A 83 -12.02 -2.11 9.91
N PRO A 84 -12.73 -2.89 9.13
CA PRO A 84 -13.86 -2.37 8.36
C PRO A 84 -14.97 -1.78 9.21
N GLU A 85 -15.02 -2.17 10.48
CA GLU A 85 -16.10 -1.74 11.35
C GLU A 85 -15.88 -0.38 11.95
N LYS A 86 -14.75 0.25 11.69
CA LYS A 86 -14.50 1.56 12.27
C LYS A 86 -15.04 2.71 11.43
N GLY A 87 -15.70 2.41 10.33
CA GLY A 87 -16.38 3.43 9.56
C GLY A 87 -15.51 4.28 8.67
N ILE A 88 -14.24 3.93 8.50
CA ILE A 88 -13.33 4.66 7.66
C ILE A 88 -13.11 3.85 6.40
N LYS A 89 -13.07 4.50 5.25
CA LYS A 89 -12.81 3.79 4.01
C LYS A 89 -11.36 3.32 3.96
N PHE A 90 -11.16 2.17 3.34
CA PHE A 90 -9.82 1.59 3.23
C PHE A 90 -8.88 2.56 2.52
N GLU A 91 -9.33 3.21 1.46
CA GLU A 91 -8.50 4.16 0.71
C GLU A 91 -8.01 5.30 1.62
N THR A 92 -8.88 5.81 2.47
CA THR A 92 -8.50 6.88 3.37
C THR A 92 -7.48 6.40 4.39
N TYR A 93 -7.70 5.22 4.90
CA TYR A 93 -6.79 4.62 5.88
C TYR A 93 -5.40 4.41 5.28
N VAL A 94 -5.36 3.82 4.08
CA VAL A 94 -4.10 3.54 3.40
C VAL A 94 -3.38 4.83 3.04
N ALA A 95 -4.10 5.81 2.52
CA ALA A 95 -3.48 7.07 2.12
C ALA A 95 -2.80 7.75 3.31
N LYS A 96 -3.42 7.71 4.48
CA LYS A 96 -2.83 8.29 5.67
C LYS A 96 -1.56 7.56 6.07
N ARG A 97 -1.60 6.25 6.02
CA ARG A 97 -0.44 5.45 6.43
C ARG A 97 0.71 5.61 5.45
N ILE A 98 0.42 5.69 4.15
CA ILE A 98 1.47 5.89 3.17
C ILE A 98 2.08 7.28 3.34
N ARG A 99 1.26 8.29 3.57
CA ARG A 99 1.78 9.64 3.79
C ARG A 99 2.70 9.66 5.02
N GLY A 100 2.28 9.02 6.10
CA GLY A 100 3.10 8.95 7.31
C GLY A 100 4.40 8.23 7.06
N MET A 101 4.36 7.15 6.29
CA MET A 101 5.56 6.40 5.98
C MET A 101 6.56 7.26 5.18
N VAL A 102 6.06 8.00 4.18
CA VAL A 102 6.93 8.83 3.36
C VAL A 102 7.58 9.93 4.20
N ILE A 103 6.81 10.56 5.08
CA ILE A 103 7.36 11.59 5.95
C ILE A 103 8.41 11.01 6.91
N ASP A 104 8.14 9.82 7.44
CA ASP A 104 9.10 9.15 8.31
C ASP A 104 10.39 8.84 7.57
N LEU A 105 10.30 8.33 6.35
CA LEU A 105 11.46 8.04 5.56
C LEU A 105 12.25 9.32 5.28
N ALA A 106 11.56 10.39 4.93
CA ALA A 106 12.21 11.66 4.63
C ALA A 106 12.99 12.14 5.85
N ARG A 107 12.43 11.99 7.03
CA ARG A 107 13.13 12.41 8.25
C ARG A 107 14.33 11.54 8.55
N LYS A 108 14.16 10.22 8.41
CA LYS A 108 15.25 9.31 8.71
C LYS A 108 16.40 9.47 7.75
N GLN A 109 16.09 9.74 6.47
CA GLN A 109 17.10 9.85 5.45
C GLN A 109 17.57 11.29 5.27
N ASP A 110 17.02 12.20 6.09
CA ASP A 110 17.42 13.60 6.06
C ASP A 110 17.11 14.22 4.70
N TRP A 111 15.99 13.83 4.11
CA TRP A 111 15.57 14.37 2.83
C TRP A 111 14.97 15.76 2.94
N LEU A 112 14.49 16.14 4.11
CA LEU A 112 13.80 17.42 4.29
C LEU A 112 14.78 18.56 4.25
N PRO A 113 14.44 19.65 3.56
CA PRO A 113 15.29 20.84 3.61
C PRO A 113 15.42 21.35 5.05
N ARG A 114 16.56 21.91 5.36
CA ARG A 114 16.81 22.34 6.73
C ARG A 114 15.81 23.36 7.22
N ASN A 115 15.41 24.28 6.36
CA ASN A 115 14.48 25.32 6.77
C ASN A 115 13.10 24.73 7.12
N ILE A 116 12.75 23.57 6.60
CA ILE A 116 11.50 22.94 6.94
C ILE A 116 11.61 22.25 8.29
N ARG A 117 12.76 21.73 8.60
CA ARG A 117 12.91 20.99 9.83
C ARG A 117 12.90 21.87 11.08
N GLN A 118 13.08 23.13 10.86
CA GLN A 118 13.00 24.04 11.98
C GLN A 118 11.54 24.27 12.36
#